data_71970156cf56a7df9b88e2ef0f34f91a
#
_entry.id   71970156cf56a7df9b88e2ef0f34f91a
#
_cell.length_a   1.000
_cell.length_b   1.000
_cell.length_c   1.000
_cell.angle_alpha   90.00
_cell.angle_beta   90.00
_cell.angle_gamma   90.00
#
_symmetry.space_group_name_H-M   'P 1'
#
loop_
_entity.id
_entity.type
_entity.pdbx_description
1 polymer ?
#
loop_
_entity_poly.entity_id
_entity_poly.type
_entity_poly.pdbx_seq_one_letter_code
_entity_poly.pdbx_strand_id
1 'polypeptide(L)'
;MPTYPDYRHHDDSRIERVQKVEAEQATNGRFRSRVMGPVKHRFTVVHILSRADADAIDAFHAAHAADDLDFTWRTTGTAHTVAFMGPPQIEKETVRMYRVTVQLAEV
;
A
#
# COMPACT_ATOMS: atom_id res chain seq x y z
N MET A 1 6.94 15.35 6.84
CA MET A 1 6.35 14.01 6.65
C MET A 1 7.41 13.09 6.07
N PRO A 2 7.67 11.93 6.68
CA PRO A 2 8.65 11.01 6.13
C PRO A 2 8.26 10.54 4.72
N THR A 3 9.27 10.25 3.91
CA THR A 3 9.06 9.76 2.55
C THR A 3 9.35 8.26 2.52
N TYR A 4 8.43 7.48 1.94
CA TYR A 4 8.63 6.05 1.74
C TYR A 4 9.92 5.80 0.94
N PRO A 5 10.77 4.82 1.31
CA PRO A 5 12.01 4.55 0.61
C PRO A 5 11.82 4.31 -0.88
N ASP A 6 12.71 4.88 -1.69
CA ASP A 6 12.62 4.86 -3.14
C ASP A 6 13.30 3.61 -3.73
N TYR A 7 12.69 2.45 -3.50
CA TYR A 7 13.12 1.20 -4.14
C TYR A 7 12.26 0.88 -5.35
N ARG A 8 12.84 0.15 -6.30
CA ARG A 8 12.12 -0.28 -7.48
C ARG A 8 10.94 -1.19 -7.10
N HIS A 9 9.77 -0.91 -7.68
CA HIS A 9 8.60 -1.76 -7.52
C HIS A 9 8.67 -2.96 -8.47
N HIS A 10 8.41 -4.15 -7.93
CA HIS A 10 8.28 -5.35 -8.75
C HIS A 10 6.94 -5.36 -9.49
N ASP A 11 6.86 -6.09 -10.60
CA ASP A 11 5.64 -6.17 -11.41
C ASP A 11 4.43 -6.73 -10.66
N ASP A 12 4.66 -7.48 -9.57
CA ASP A 12 3.60 -7.98 -8.70
C ASP A 12 2.97 -6.89 -7.82
N SER A 13 3.54 -5.67 -7.80
CA SER A 13 2.97 -4.54 -7.06
C SER A 13 1.64 -4.14 -7.68
N ARG A 14 0.68 -3.80 -6.82
CA ARG A 14 -0.67 -3.47 -7.27
C ARG A 14 -1.30 -2.37 -6.42
N ILE A 15 -2.26 -1.70 -7.03
CA ILE A 15 -3.08 -0.69 -6.37
C ILE A 15 -4.52 -1.17 -6.38
N GLU A 16 -5.21 -1.01 -5.25
CA GLU A 16 -6.62 -1.30 -5.12
C GLU A 16 -7.37 -0.04 -4.73
N ARG A 17 -8.51 0.19 -5.36
CA ARG A 17 -9.41 1.25 -4.93
C ARG A 17 -10.27 0.71 -3.79
N VAL A 18 -10.23 1.38 -2.64
CA VAL A 18 -11.06 1.07 -1.50
C VAL A 18 -12.13 2.15 -1.38
N GLN A 19 -13.38 1.72 -1.47
CA GLN A 19 -14.49 2.64 -1.49
C GLN A 19 -15.62 2.06 -0.67
N LYS A 20 -16.09 2.82 0.33
CA LYS A 20 -17.25 2.40 1.09
C LYS A 20 -18.50 2.71 0.29
N VAL A 21 -19.28 1.67 0.00
CA VAL A 21 -20.55 1.77 -0.72
C VAL A 21 -21.65 1.30 0.18
N GLU A 22 -22.69 2.11 0.33
CA GLU A 22 -23.93 1.71 0.97
C GLU A 22 -24.94 1.38 -0.12
N ALA A 23 -25.57 0.21 -0.01
CA ALA A 23 -26.56 -0.26 -0.93
C ALA A 23 -27.85 -0.59 -0.18
N GLU A 24 -28.98 -0.13 -0.70
CA GLU A 24 -30.28 -0.39 -0.12
C GLU A 24 -31.32 -0.60 -1.21
N GLN A 25 -32.34 -1.38 -0.90
CA GLN A 25 -33.48 -1.55 -1.78
C GLN A 25 -34.59 -0.58 -1.42
N ALA A 26 -34.99 0.24 -2.39
CA ALA A 26 -36.09 1.18 -2.18
C ALA A 26 -37.44 0.45 -2.05
N THR A 27 -38.41 1.11 -1.44
CA THR A 27 -39.76 0.55 -1.20
C THR A 27 -40.43 0.02 -2.45
N ASN A 28 -40.13 0.57 -3.63
CA ASN A 28 -40.66 0.11 -4.91
C ASN A 28 -39.84 -1.02 -5.55
N GLY A 29 -38.91 -1.62 -4.81
CA GLY A 29 -38.07 -2.71 -5.30
C GLY A 29 -36.79 -2.29 -6.05
N ARG A 30 -36.57 -1.01 -6.23
CA ARG A 30 -35.37 -0.53 -6.90
C ARG A 30 -34.17 -0.61 -5.97
N PHE A 31 -33.07 -1.13 -6.52
CA PHE A 31 -31.78 -1.14 -5.83
C PHE A 31 -31.12 0.24 -5.92
N ARG A 32 -30.66 0.74 -4.79
CA ARG A 32 -29.90 1.98 -4.72
C ARG A 32 -28.53 1.72 -4.11
N SER A 33 -27.50 2.33 -4.67
CA SER A 33 -26.19 2.34 -4.06
C SER A 33 -25.61 3.75 -4.12
N ARG A 34 -24.81 4.09 -3.11
CA ARG A 34 -24.10 5.37 -3.07
C ARG A 34 -22.74 5.18 -2.44
N VAL A 35 -21.80 6.00 -2.88
CA VAL A 35 -20.45 6.01 -2.30
C VAL A 35 -20.48 6.77 -0.99
N MET A 36 -19.93 6.14 0.05
CA MET A 36 -19.80 6.72 1.38
C MET A 36 -18.36 7.14 1.62
N GLY A 37 -18.12 8.44 1.67
CA GLY A 37 -16.79 9.01 1.92
C GLY A 37 -15.91 9.07 0.67
N PRO A 38 -14.70 9.60 0.80
CA PRO A 38 -13.77 9.76 -0.31
C PRO A 38 -13.23 8.42 -0.80
N VAL A 39 -12.86 8.38 -2.09
CA VAL A 39 -12.18 7.24 -2.68
C VAL A 39 -10.75 7.22 -2.14
N LYS A 40 -10.35 6.08 -1.59
CA LYS A 40 -8.99 5.84 -1.11
C LYS A 40 -8.40 4.61 -1.78
N HIS A 41 -7.10 4.54 -1.80
CA HIS A 41 -6.37 3.44 -2.42
C HIS A 41 -5.62 2.63 -1.38
N ARG A 42 -5.48 1.36 -1.67
CA ARG A 42 -4.61 0.45 -0.93
C ARG A 42 -3.54 -0.03 -1.87
N PHE A 43 -2.29 0.05 -1.42
CA PHE A 43 -1.15 -0.35 -2.23
C PHE A 43 -0.53 -1.62 -1.65
N THR A 44 -0.32 -2.61 -2.51
CA THR A 44 0.53 -3.75 -2.21
C THR A 44 1.80 -3.57 -3.02
N VAL A 45 2.89 -3.22 -2.35
CA VAL A 45 4.16 -2.92 -3.00
C VAL A 45 5.11 -4.08 -2.77
N VAL A 46 5.64 -4.62 -3.85
CA VAL A 46 6.60 -5.73 -3.82
C VAL A 46 7.95 -5.21 -4.28
N HIS A 47 8.98 -5.49 -3.50
CA HIS A 47 10.36 -5.18 -3.83
C HIS A 47 11.19 -6.47 -3.83
N ILE A 48 12.11 -6.58 -4.77
CA ILE A 48 13.13 -7.63 -4.74
C ILE A 48 14.44 -6.96 -4.39
N LEU A 49 14.90 -7.18 -3.17
CA LEU A 49 16.00 -6.43 -2.57
C LEU A 49 17.06 -7.35 -1.99
N SER A 50 18.28 -6.80 -1.84
CA SER A 50 19.31 -7.44 -1.05
C SER A 50 18.89 -7.48 0.42
N ARG A 51 19.57 -8.29 1.23
CA ARG A 51 19.27 -8.39 2.66
C ARG A 51 19.41 -7.03 3.36
N ALA A 52 20.44 -6.27 3.02
CA ALA A 52 20.67 -4.96 3.63
C ALA A 52 19.50 -4.01 3.36
N ASP A 53 18.98 -3.99 2.13
CA ASP A 53 17.86 -3.14 1.77
C ASP A 53 16.54 -3.63 2.38
N ALA A 54 16.34 -4.95 2.47
CA ALA A 54 15.18 -5.53 3.16
C ALA A 54 15.19 -5.17 4.65
N ASP A 55 16.33 -5.26 5.31
CA ASP A 55 16.49 -4.85 6.70
C ASP A 55 16.26 -3.33 6.86
N ALA A 56 16.66 -2.52 5.88
CA ALA A 56 16.42 -1.09 5.90
C ALA A 56 14.93 -0.74 5.84
N ILE A 57 14.14 -1.45 5.04
CA ILE A 57 12.70 -1.27 5.01
C ILE A 57 12.05 -1.68 6.33
N ASP A 58 12.49 -2.78 6.91
CA ASP A 58 11.98 -3.23 8.20
C ASP A 58 12.28 -2.21 9.30
N ALA A 59 13.49 -1.68 9.34
CA ALA A 59 13.86 -0.61 10.26
C ALA A 59 13.06 0.67 10.04
N PHE A 60 12.81 1.03 8.79
CA PHE A 60 11.96 2.17 8.44
C PHE A 60 10.54 1.98 8.97
N HIS A 61 9.96 0.79 8.80
CA HIS A 61 8.65 0.47 9.37
C HIS A 61 8.67 0.61 10.89
N ALA A 62 9.68 0.08 11.56
CA ALA A 62 9.77 0.16 13.02
C ALA A 62 9.82 1.62 13.50
N ALA A 63 10.48 2.49 12.75
CA ALA A 63 10.58 3.92 13.09
C ALA A 63 9.31 4.72 12.78
N HIS A 64 8.55 4.31 11.77
CA HIS A 64 7.43 5.08 11.22
C HIS A 64 6.10 4.31 11.15
N ALA A 65 5.93 3.28 11.95
CA ALA A 65 4.75 2.41 11.90
C ALA A 65 3.42 3.15 12.10
N ALA A 66 3.42 4.24 12.86
CA ALA A 66 2.25 5.06 13.15
C ALA A 66 2.23 6.39 12.42
N ASP A 67 3.19 6.63 11.54
CA ASP A 67 3.33 7.92 10.83
C ASP A 67 2.67 7.86 9.46
N ASP A 68 2.20 9.03 9.01
CA ASP A 68 1.83 9.24 7.62
C ASP A 68 3.08 9.42 6.78
N LEU A 69 3.07 8.88 5.56
CA LEU A 69 4.22 8.86 4.67
C LEU A 69 3.86 9.45 3.31
N ASP A 70 4.82 10.13 2.69
CA ASP A 70 4.74 10.46 1.27
C ASP A 70 5.15 9.24 0.45
N PHE A 71 4.28 8.81 -0.44
CA PHE A 71 4.50 7.66 -1.31
C PHE A 71 4.14 8.01 -2.75
N THR A 72 5.02 7.65 -3.68
CA THR A 72 4.75 7.84 -5.11
C THR A 72 4.52 6.50 -5.76
N TRP A 73 3.33 6.32 -6.37
CA TRP A 73 3.04 5.13 -7.16
C TRP A 73 3.76 5.22 -8.49
N ARG A 74 4.76 4.37 -8.69
CA ARG A 74 5.69 4.49 -9.84
C ARG A 74 5.04 4.30 -11.19
N THR A 75 4.01 3.47 -11.28
CA THR A 75 3.33 3.21 -12.54
C THR A 75 2.71 4.46 -13.15
N THR A 76 2.16 5.35 -12.32
CA THR A 76 1.51 6.59 -12.75
C THR A 76 2.29 7.85 -12.37
N GLY A 77 3.26 7.74 -11.48
CA GLY A 77 3.97 8.89 -10.92
C GLY A 77 3.14 9.73 -9.96
N THR A 78 1.99 9.25 -9.53
CA THR A 78 1.08 9.98 -8.64
C THR A 78 1.53 9.86 -7.19
N ALA A 79 1.60 11.00 -6.49
CA ALA A 79 1.93 11.04 -5.07
C ALA A 79 0.69 10.81 -4.21
N HIS A 80 0.87 10.05 -3.15
CA HIS A 80 -0.19 9.75 -2.17
C HIS A 80 0.36 9.92 -0.76
N THR A 81 -0.52 10.24 0.19
CA THR A 81 -0.21 10.17 1.61
C THR A 81 -0.73 8.84 2.14
N VAL A 82 0.17 8.02 2.66
CA VAL A 82 -0.15 6.65 3.06
C VAL A 82 0.35 6.36 4.47
N ALA A 83 -0.14 5.25 5.03
CA ALA A 83 0.34 4.70 6.29
C ALA A 83 0.52 3.20 6.15
N PHE A 84 1.43 2.62 6.92
CA PHE A 84 1.61 1.18 6.96
C PHE A 84 0.36 0.49 7.50
N MET A 85 -0.06 -0.58 6.84
CA MET A 85 -1.14 -1.45 7.32
C MET A 85 -0.64 -2.53 8.26
N GLY A 86 0.65 -2.80 8.25
CA GLY A 86 1.27 -3.82 9.07
C GLY A 86 2.76 -3.92 8.77
N PRO A 87 3.49 -4.80 9.45
CA PRO A 87 4.91 -4.97 9.22
C PRO A 87 5.20 -5.51 7.81
N PRO A 88 6.35 -5.15 7.20
CA PRO A 88 6.76 -5.72 5.94
C PRO A 88 6.93 -7.24 6.04
N GLN A 89 6.49 -7.94 5.01
CA GLN A 89 6.69 -9.38 4.92
C GLN A 89 7.93 -9.63 4.06
N ILE A 90 8.91 -10.29 4.62
CA ILE A 90 10.20 -10.56 3.98
C ILE A 90 10.31 -12.06 3.74
N GLU A 91 10.43 -12.44 2.47
CA GLU A 91 10.59 -13.82 2.06
C GLU A 91 11.86 -13.96 1.23
N LYS A 92 12.52 -15.11 1.35
CA LYS A 92 13.70 -15.40 0.55
C LYS A 92 13.26 -15.76 -0.88
N GLU A 93 13.70 -14.95 -1.85
CA GLU A 93 13.41 -15.19 -3.27
C GLU A 93 14.50 -16.05 -3.93
N THR A 94 15.76 -15.66 -3.72
CA THR A 94 16.94 -16.40 -4.17
C THR A 94 18.00 -16.39 -3.07
N VAL A 95 19.17 -16.99 -3.34
CA VAL A 95 20.29 -17.01 -2.37
C VAL A 95 20.70 -15.62 -1.89
N ARG A 96 20.57 -14.60 -2.74
CA ARG A 96 21.02 -13.23 -2.44
C ARG A 96 19.92 -12.19 -2.42
N MET A 97 18.70 -12.55 -2.81
CA MET A 97 17.61 -11.61 -2.97
C MET A 97 16.41 -12.02 -2.11
N TYR A 98 15.73 -11.02 -1.60
CA TYR A 98 14.55 -11.20 -0.77
C TYR A 98 13.36 -10.47 -1.38
N ARG A 99 12.21 -11.11 -1.30
CA ARG A 99 10.94 -10.48 -1.68
C ARG A 99 10.38 -9.78 -0.45
N VAL A 100 10.23 -8.48 -0.53
CA VAL A 100 9.65 -7.66 0.52
C VAL A 100 8.28 -7.18 0.05
N THR A 101 7.24 -7.58 0.77
CA THR A 101 5.87 -7.17 0.48
C THR A 101 5.41 -6.19 1.55
N VAL A 102 5.02 -4.99 1.13
CA VAL A 102 4.56 -3.93 2.01
C VAL A 102 3.15 -3.55 1.63
N GLN A 103 2.27 -3.45 2.63
CA GLN A 103 0.91 -2.99 2.43
C GLN A 103 0.76 -1.60 3.01
N LEU A 104 0.28 -0.68 2.18
CA LEU A 104 0.06 0.71 2.51
C LEU A 104 -1.39 1.07 2.25
N ALA A 105 -1.96 1.88 3.12
CA ALA A 105 -3.30 2.42 2.94
C ALA A 105 -3.23 3.94 2.79
N GLU A 106 -3.95 4.48 1.83
CA GLU A 106 -4.08 5.92 1.68
C GLU A 106 -4.84 6.51 2.86
N VAL A 107 -4.30 7.58 3.39
CA VAL A 107 -4.87 8.27 4.56
C VAL A 107 -5.99 9.22 4.16
#